data_1cd60c66b827a789e2bf521d3b3164c6
#
_entry.id   1cd60c66b827a789e2bf521d3b3164c6
#
_cell.length_a   1.000
_cell.length_b   1.000
_cell.length_c   1.000
_cell.angle_alpha   90.00
_cell.angle_beta   90.00
_cell.angle_gamma   90.00
#
_symmetry.space_group_name_H-M   'P 1'
#
loop_
_entity.id
_entity.type
_entity.pdbx_description
1 polymer ?
#
loop_
_entity_poly.entity_id
_entity_poly.type
_entity_poly.pdbx_seq_one_letter_code
_entity_poly.pdbx_strand_id
1 'polypeptide(L)'
;MLALISVLIIVLAGLGWYFLYFIKTPVYSLNIVREAIAKHDVNKFNKHVDVDNILAKGYDDAITAMVDSDKKIDANTKVFVKGLSQMFKAPITAMAKEGILKYVEIGKWQDEATENQEAVVPNKTGMNSDNLVDKTGLKESKFKDIAYTKIDGDIAVVGITLFDEKIIEKS
;
A
#
# COMPACT_ATOMS: atom_id res chain seq x y z
N MET A 1 37.41 0.00 39.29
CA MET A 1 36.61 -1.04 38.61
C MET A 1 35.12 -0.74 38.59
N LEU A 2 34.46 -0.42 39.70
CA LEU A 2 33.01 -0.10 39.75
C LEU A 2 32.60 1.02 38.80
N ALA A 3 33.38 2.09 38.70
CA ALA A 3 33.09 3.23 37.80
C ALA A 3 33.11 2.84 36.31
N LEU A 4 33.97 1.94 35.88
CA LEU A 4 34.04 1.45 34.50
C LEU A 4 32.83 0.56 34.16
N ILE A 5 32.38 -0.22 35.14
CA ILE A 5 31.19 -1.10 34.96
C ILE A 5 29.93 -0.23 34.84
N SER A 6 29.80 0.81 35.67
CA SER A 6 28.64 1.72 35.59
C SER A 6 28.58 2.49 34.26
N VAL A 7 29.70 2.95 33.74
CA VAL A 7 29.78 3.61 32.43
C VAL A 7 29.36 2.64 31.32
N LEU A 8 29.83 1.41 31.37
CA LEU A 8 29.47 0.39 30.38
C LEU A 8 27.96 0.09 30.38
N ILE A 9 27.34 -0.01 31.57
CA ILE A 9 25.89 -0.23 31.69
C ILE A 9 25.11 0.92 31.11
N ILE A 10 25.51 2.17 31.35
CA ILE A 10 24.85 3.38 30.82
C ILE A 10 24.94 3.41 29.28
N VAL A 11 26.12 3.08 28.73
CA VAL A 11 26.30 3.02 27.27
C VAL A 11 25.44 1.92 26.65
N LEU A 12 25.40 0.73 27.24
CA LEU A 12 24.56 -0.38 26.76
C LEU A 12 23.06 -0.04 26.86
N ALA A 13 22.63 0.61 27.95
CA ALA A 13 21.26 1.05 28.12
C ALA A 13 20.89 2.13 27.09
N GLY A 14 21.77 3.08 26.83
CA GLY A 14 21.60 4.12 25.81
C GLY A 14 21.51 3.56 24.39
N LEU A 15 22.39 2.62 24.06
CA LEU A 15 22.36 1.91 22.78
C LEU A 15 21.07 1.08 22.64
N GLY A 16 20.69 0.35 23.68
CA GLY A 16 19.44 -0.44 23.69
C GLY A 16 18.20 0.45 23.48
N TRP A 17 18.13 1.58 24.20
CA TRP A 17 17.06 2.56 24.05
C TRP A 17 17.01 3.15 22.64
N TYR A 18 18.17 3.55 22.09
CA TYR A 18 18.29 4.07 20.74
C TYR A 18 17.83 3.05 19.70
N PHE A 19 18.25 1.78 19.83
CA PHE A 19 17.84 0.71 18.92
C PHE A 19 16.32 0.46 18.97
N LEU A 20 15.73 0.41 20.18
CA LEU A 20 14.29 0.19 20.36
C LEU A 20 13.49 1.37 19.82
N TYR A 21 13.98 2.61 19.94
CA TYR A 21 13.35 3.78 19.36
C TYR A 21 13.41 3.75 17.84
N PHE A 22 14.57 3.45 17.27
CA PHE A 22 14.77 3.42 15.81
C PHE A 22 13.92 2.36 15.12
N ILE A 23 13.80 1.16 15.72
CA ILE A 23 12.97 0.05 15.17
C ILE A 23 11.48 0.42 15.10
N LYS A 24 11.01 1.33 15.92
CA LYS A 24 9.61 1.80 15.93
C LYS A 24 9.33 2.93 14.94
N THR A 25 10.32 3.39 14.18
CA THR A 25 10.10 4.48 13.23
C THR A 25 9.37 4.00 11.97
N PRO A 26 8.46 4.81 11.39
CA PRO A 26 7.79 4.48 10.14
C PRO A 26 8.77 4.24 8.99
N VAL A 27 9.87 4.97 8.96
CA VAL A 27 10.95 4.82 7.97
C VAL A 27 11.57 3.42 8.04
N TYR A 28 11.81 2.90 9.24
CA TYR A 28 12.32 1.55 9.43
C TYR A 28 11.36 0.50 8.89
N SER A 29 10.06 0.62 9.21
CA SER A 29 9.03 -0.31 8.73
C SER A 29 8.92 -0.30 7.20
N LEU A 30 8.96 0.88 6.58
CA LEU A 30 8.95 1.00 5.11
C LEU A 30 10.18 0.37 4.46
N ASN A 31 11.36 0.53 5.04
CA ASN A 31 12.58 -0.12 4.54
C ASN A 31 12.47 -1.65 4.62
N ILE A 32 11.87 -2.19 5.69
CA ILE A 32 11.62 -3.63 5.80
C ILE A 32 10.66 -4.11 4.71
N VAL A 33 9.56 -3.38 4.48
CA VAL A 33 8.60 -3.70 3.41
C VAL A 33 9.27 -3.68 2.05
N ARG A 34 10.07 -2.64 1.76
CA ARG A 34 10.83 -2.53 0.51
C ARG A 34 11.81 -3.70 0.34
N GLU A 35 12.53 -4.06 1.39
CA GLU A 35 13.44 -5.20 1.38
C GLU A 35 12.69 -6.52 1.15
N ALA A 36 11.53 -6.70 1.78
CA ALA A 36 10.70 -7.88 1.62
C ALA A 36 10.23 -8.03 0.16
N ILE A 37 9.79 -6.95 -0.47
CA ILE A 37 9.41 -6.93 -1.89
C ILE A 37 10.63 -7.25 -2.77
N ALA A 38 11.77 -6.60 -2.54
CA ALA A 38 12.98 -6.82 -3.34
C ALA A 38 13.54 -8.24 -3.24
N LYS A 39 13.31 -8.91 -2.10
CA LYS A 39 13.76 -10.29 -1.85
C LYS A 39 12.66 -11.33 -2.08
N HIS A 40 11.48 -10.93 -2.54
CA HIS A 40 10.34 -11.81 -2.74
C HIS A 40 9.91 -12.56 -1.47
N ASP A 41 10.10 -11.95 -0.29
CA ASP A 41 9.76 -12.53 1.01
C ASP A 41 8.34 -12.15 1.44
N VAL A 42 7.37 -12.93 1.00
CA VAL A 42 5.95 -12.75 1.32
C VAL A 42 5.69 -12.83 2.84
N ASN A 43 6.43 -13.68 3.56
CA ASN A 43 6.25 -13.82 5.00
C ASN A 43 6.69 -12.55 5.75
N LYS A 44 7.84 -11.99 5.37
CA LYS A 44 8.34 -10.75 5.92
C LYS A 44 7.41 -9.58 5.56
N PHE A 45 6.92 -9.53 4.32
CA PHE A 45 5.95 -8.54 3.87
C PHE A 45 4.68 -8.57 4.72
N ASN A 46 4.03 -9.72 4.88
CA ASN A 46 2.79 -9.87 5.64
C ASN A 46 2.91 -9.55 7.14
N LYS A 47 4.11 -9.63 7.71
CA LYS A 47 4.36 -9.21 9.11
C LYS A 47 4.34 -7.70 9.30
N HIS A 48 4.60 -6.93 8.25
CA HIS A 48 4.73 -5.48 8.32
C HIS A 48 3.65 -4.72 7.55
N VAL A 49 2.85 -5.42 6.74
CA VAL A 49 1.77 -4.83 5.93
C VAL A 49 0.47 -5.54 6.21
N ASP A 50 -0.49 -4.83 6.76
CA ASP A 50 -1.86 -5.30 6.92
C ASP A 50 -2.63 -5.05 5.62
N VAL A 51 -2.42 -5.96 4.66
CA VAL A 51 -3.00 -5.87 3.31
C VAL A 51 -4.52 -5.88 3.38
N ASP A 52 -5.11 -6.68 4.26
CA ASP A 52 -6.56 -6.79 4.39
C ASP A 52 -7.18 -5.47 4.80
N ASN A 53 -6.63 -4.83 5.80
CA ASN A 53 -7.15 -3.56 6.33
C ASN A 53 -6.94 -2.41 5.33
N ILE A 54 -5.78 -2.38 4.67
CA ILE A 54 -5.48 -1.39 3.63
C ILE A 54 -6.47 -1.50 2.48
N LEU A 55 -6.71 -2.72 1.98
CA LEU A 55 -7.63 -2.94 0.87
C LEU A 55 -9.09 -2.67 1.27
N ALA A 56 -9.50 -3.11 2.46
CA ALA A 56 -10.85 -2.87 2.94
C ALA A 56 -11.15 -1.39 3.08
N LYS A 57 -10.23 -0.62 3.67
CA LYS A 57 -10.37 0.82 3.84
C LYS A 57 -10.25 1.56 2.52
N GLY A 58 -9.27 1.21 1.70
CA GLY A 58 -9.08 1.80 0.37
C GLY A 58 -10.29 1.60 -0.53
N TYR A 59 -10.94 0.45 -0.47
CA TYR A 59 -12.19 0.20 -1.18
C TYR A 59 -13.31 1.15 -0.72
N ASP A 60 -13.54 1.26 0.58
CA ASP A 60 -14.58 2.13 1.13
C ASP A 60 -14.33 3.60 0.79
N ASP A 61 -13.09 4.05 0.92
CA ASP A 61 -12.69 5.42 0.60
C ASP A 61 -12.87 5.72 -0.90
N ALA A 62 -12.50 4.78 -1.77
CA ALA A 62 -12.65 4.92 -3.22
C ALA A 62 -14.13 4.99 -3.63
N ILE A 63 -14.98 4.09 -3.12
CA ILE A 63 -16.41 4.12 -3.39
C ILE A 63 -17.04 5.40 -2.88
N THR A 64 -16.67 5.82 -1.67
CA THR A 64 -17.17 7.06 -1.08
C THR A 64 -16.79 8.27 -1.92
N ALA A 65 -15.53 8.39 -2.30
CA ALA A 65 -15.03 9.48 -3.14
C ALA A 65 -15.72 9.50 -4.51
N MET A 66 -15.89 8.34 -5.15
CA MET A 66 -16.56 8.22 -6.46
C MET A 66 -18.02 8.66 -6.39
N VAL A 67 -18.76 8.15 -5.40
CA VAL A 67 -20.19 8.42 -5.28
C VAL A 67 -20.46 9.87 -4.83
N ASP A 68 -19.65 10.40 -3.91
CA ASP A 68 -19.85 11.75 -3.37
C ASP A 68 -19.40 12.85 -4.34
N SER A 69 -18.44 12.57 -5.21
CA SER A 69 -17.99 13.52 -6.25
C SER A 69 -19.03 13.77 -7.35
N ASP A 70 -19.92 12.81 -7.60
CA ASP A 70 -20.95 12.97 -8.62
C ASP A 70 -22.14 13.79 -8.10
N LYS A 71 -22.21 15.04 -8.56
CA LYS A 71 -23.27 15.98 -8.19
C LYS A 71 -24.63 15.67 -8.84
N LYS A 72 -24.67 14.76 -9.83
CA LYS A 72 -25.90 14.40 -10.54
C LYS A 72 -26.69 13.30 -9.84
N ILE A 73 -26.06 12.60 -8.91
CA ILE A 73 -26.68 11.52 -8.16
C ILE A 73 -27.36 12.10 -6.92
N ASP A 74 -28.65 11.81 -6.75
CA ASP A 74 -29.40 12.20 -5.57
C ASP A 74 -28.98 11.40 -4.31
N ALA A 75 -29.36 11.90 -3.12
CA ALA A 75 -28.93 11.31 -1.85
C ALA A 75 -29.38 9.85 -1.67
N ASN A 76 -30.58 9.48 -2.12
CA ASN A 76 -31.10 8.13 -1.96
C ASN A 76 -30.34 7.15 -2.86
N THR A 77 -30.09 7.55 -4.11
CA THR A 77 -29.28 6.78 -5.04
C THR A 77 -27.83 6.61 -4.55
N LYS A 78 -27.25 7.62 -3.92
CA LYS A 78 -25.91 7.50 -3.28
C LYS A 78 -25.89 6.43 -2.20
N VAL A 79 -26.88 6.41 -1.31
CA VAL A 79 -27.01 5.40 -0.27
C VAL A 79 -27.17 3.99 -0.87
N PHE A 80 -28.02 3.86 -1.90
CA PHE A 80 -28.22 2.59 -2.59
C PHE A 80 -26.93 2.07 -3.24
N VAL A 81 -26.20 2.92 -3.99
CA VAL A 81 -24.95 2.54 -4.64
C VAL A 81 -23.89 2.13 -3.61
N LYS A 82 -23.73 2.89 -2.50
CA LYS A 82 -22.83 2.54 -1.42
C LYS A 82 -23.21 1.20 -0.77
N GLY A 83 -24.51 0.96 -0.55
CA GLY A 83 -25.00 -0.33 -0.02
C GLY A 83 -24.72 -1.50 -0.97
N LEU A 84 -24.99 -1.32 -2.26
CA LEU A 84 -24.73 -2.33 -3.28
C LEU A 84 -23.24 -2.65 -3.40
N SER A 85 -22.37 -1.63 -3.34
CA SER A 85 -20.93 -1.81 -3.43
C SER A 85 -20.36 -2.70 -2.31
N GLN A 86 -20.96 -2.70 -1.12
CA GLN A 86 -20.52 -3.55 -0.02
C GLN A 86 -20.63 -5.06 -0.34
N MET A 87 -21.57 -5.45 -1.22
CA MET A 87 -21.69 -6.85 -1.66
C MET A 87 -20.48 -7.30 -2.47
N PHE A 88 -19.82 -6.38 -3.18
CA PHE A 88 -18.66 -6.66 -4.02
C PHE A 88 -17.33 -6.44 -3.29
N LYS A 89 -17.33 -5.87 -2.08
CA LYS A 89 -16.12 -5.56 -1.33
C LYS A 89 -15.26 -6.79 -1.09
N ALA A 90 -15.83 -7.86 -0.55
CA ALA A 90 -15.09 -9.06 -0.20
C ALA A 90 -14.40 -9.71 -1.43
N PRO A 91 -15.11 -10.01 -2.55
CA PRO A 91 -14.46 -10.60 -3.70
C PRO A 91 -13.41 -9.68 -4.34
N ILE A 92 -13.66 -8.37 -4.43
CA ILE A 92 -12.71 -7.41 -5.03
C ILE A 92 -11.45 -7.30 -4.17
N THR A 93 -11.58 -7.16 -2.85
CA THR A 93 -10.43 -7.07 -1.95
C THR A 93 -9.63 -8.38 -1.90
N ALA A 94 -10.30 -9.55 -2.00
CA ALA A 94 -9.62 -10.83 -2.06
C ALA A 94 -8.78 -10.98 -3.33
N MET A 95 -9.32 -10.63 -4.50
CA MET A 95 -8.58 -10.63 -5.76
C MET A 95 -7.39 -9.66 -5.74
N ALA A 96 -7.60 -8.45 -5.22
CA ALA A 96 -6.53 -7.47 -5.09
C ALA A 96 -5.42 -7.95 -4.15
N LYS A 97 -5.78 -8.59 -3.03
CA LYS A 97 -4.82 -9.18 -2.10
C LYS A 97 -3.98 -10.27 -2.78
N GLU A 98 -4.63 -11.17 -3.51
CA GLU A 98 -3.92 -12.23 -4.24
C GLU A 98 -2.94 -11.65 -5.25
N GLY A 99 -3.35 -10.64 -6.01
CA GLY A 99 -2.48 -9.95 -6.96
C GLY A 99 -1.28 -9.29 -6.29
N ILE A 100 -1.47 -8.61 -5.14
CA ILE A 100 -0.38 -7.99 -4.37
C ILE A 100 0.59 -9.06 -3.87
N LEU A 101 0.09 -10.15 -3.27
CA LEU A 101 0.95 -11.21 -2.73
C LEU A 101 1.74 -11.91 -3.84
N LYS A 102 1.11 -12.17 -4.99
CA LYS A 102 1.81 -12.69 -6.17
C LYS A 102 2.88 -11.73 -6.68
N TYR A 103 2.58 -10.43 -6.75
CA TYR A 103 3.59 -9.44 -7.11
C TYR A 103 4.78 -9.46 -6.15
N VAL A 104 4.55 -9.55 -4.85
CA VAL A 104 5.63 -9.69 -3.87
C VAL A 104 6.43 -10.96 -4.10
N GLU A 105 5.77 -12.08 -4.42
CA GLU A 105 6.40 -13.38 -4.60
C GLU A 105 7.27 -13.48 -5.87
N ILE A 106 6.77 -12.94 -6.99
CA ILE A 106 7.43 -13.11 -8.31
C ILE A 106 8.05 -11.84 -8.89
N GLY A 107 7.78 -10.66 -8.30
CA GLY A 107 8.33 -9.38 -8.75
C GLY A 107 7.71 -8.83 -10.04
N LYS A 108 6.62 -9.42 -10.52
CA LYS A 108 5.94 -9.02 -11.76
C LYS A 108 4.44 -9.01 -11.56
N TRP A 109 3.76 -8.04 -12.13
CA TRP A 109 2.30 -8.11 -12.28
C TRP A 109 2.00 -9.18 -13.32
N GLN A 110 1.10 -10.11 -12.98
CA GLN A 110 0.58 -11.01 -13.99
C GLN A 110 -0.39 -10.22 -14.88
N ASP A 111 0.06 -9.88 -16.08
CA ASP A 111 -0.78 -9.28 -17.14
C ASP A 111 -1.74 -10.30 -17.76
N GLU A 112 -1.70 -11.55 -17.30
CA GLU A 112 -2.59 -12.62 -17.76
C GLU A 112 -3.74 -12.78 -16.77
N ALA A 113 -4.84 -12.07 -17.01
CA ALA A 113 -6.14 -12.66 -16.79
C ALA A 113 -6.16 -13.93 -17.66
N THR A 114 -5.84 -15.07 -17.02
CA THR A 114 -5.98 -16.38 -17.65
C THR A 114 -7.40 -16.47 -18.19
N GLU A 115 -7.53 -16.67 -19.49
CA GLU A 115 -8.79 -16.74 -20.27
C GLU A 115 -9.77 -17.83 -19.80
N ASN A 116 -9.60 -18.45 -18.63
CA ASN A 116 -10.33 -19.61 -18.16
C ASN A 116 -11.02 -19.49 -16.80
N GLN A 117 -11.26 -18.27 -16.29
CA GLN A 117 -12.27 -18.12 -15.26
C GLN A 117 -13.28 -17.08 -15.73
N GLU A 118 -14.44 -17.55 -16.16
CA GLU A 118 -15.69 -16.79 -16.24
C GLU A 118 -16.03 -16.27 -14.82
N ALA A 119 -15.26 -15.31 -14.34
CA ALA A 119 -15.70 -14.46 -13.25
C ALA A 119 -16.88 -13.67 -13.82
N VAL A 120 -18.06 -13.92 -13.30
CA VAL A 120 -19.28 -13.17 -13.54
C VAL A 120 -19.04 -11.72 -13.09
N VAL A 121 -18.36 -10.96 -13.94
CA VAL A 121 -18.29 -9.51 -13.85
C VAL A 121 -19.49 -9.01 -14.64
N PRO A 122 -20.51 -8.45 -13.99
CA PRO A 122 -21.65 -7.89 -14.72
C PRO A 122 -21.12 -6.72 -15.53
N ASN A 123 -21.11 -6.95 -16.85
CA ASN A 123 -21.01 -5.93 -17.87
C ASN A 123 -19.72 -5.12 -17.96
N LYS A 124 -19.01 -5.29 -19.06
CA LYS A 124 -17.88 -4.47 -19.53
C LYS A 124 -18.29 -3.01 -19.73
N THR A 125 -18.61 -2.32 -18.66
CA THR A 125 -18.80 -0.87 -18.68
C THR A 125 -17.46 -0.23 -18.35
N GLY A 126 -16.57 -0.12 -19.34
CA GLY A 126 -15.60 0.98 -19.48
C GLY A 126 -14.51 1.16 -18.39
N MET A 127 -14.40 0.30 -17.38
CA MET A 127 -13.31 0.35 -16.40
C MET A 127 -12.27 -0.71 -16.70
N ASN A 128 -11.46 -0.48 -17.72
CA ASN A 128 -10.23 -1.25 -17.87
C ASN A 128 -9.32 -0.87 -16.71
N SER A 129 -8.89 -1.87 -15.92
CA SER A 129 -7.89 -1.71 -14.86
C SER A 129 -6.62 -1.01 -15.38
N ASP A 130 -6.24 -1.25 -16.62
CA ASP A 130 -5.13 -0.58 -17.31
C ASP A 130 -5.31 0.95 -17.37
N ASN A 131 -6.53 1.43 -17.61
CA ASN A 131 -6.81 2.87 -17.64
C ASN A 131 -6.69 3.56 -16.28
N LEU A 132 -6.94 2.85 -15.17
CA LEU A 132 -6.80 3.44 -13.83
C LEU A 132 -5.33 3.50 -13.42
N VAL A 133 -4.58 2.43 -13.67
CA VAL A 133 -3.14 2.35 -13.35
C VAL A 133 -2.35 3.33 -14.24
N ASP A 134 -2.66 3.41 -15.54
CA ASP A 134 -2.04 4.36 -16.46
C ASP A 134 -2.33 5.82 -16.08
N LYS A 135 -3.55 6.13 -15.62
CA LYS A 135 -3.91 7.48 -15.17
C LYS A 135 -3.24 7.88 -13.87
N THR A 136 -2.86 6.93 -13.02
CA THR A 136 -2.13 7.24 -11.77
C THR A 136 -0.64 7.43 -11.98
N GLY A 137 -0.09 7.06 -13.15
CA GLY A 137 1.36 7.11 -13.42
C GLY A 137 2.19 6.16 -12.57
N LEU A 138 1.55 5.27 -11.80
CA LEU A 138 2.25 4.36 -10.87
C LEU A 138 2.96 3.22 -11.57
N LYS A 139 2.50 2.82 -12.75
CA LYS A 139 3.05 1.66 -13.50
C LYS A 139 4.52 1.87 -13.93
N GLU A 140 4.89 3.13 -14.18
CA GLU A 140 6.22 3.51 -14.68
C GLU A 140 7.06 4.21 -13.61
N SER A 141 6.50 4.38 -12.42
CA SER A 141 7.15 5.09 -11.33
C SER A 141 8.00 4.14 -10.49
N LYS A 142 9.26 4.50 -10.28
CA LYS A 142 10.15 3.82 -9.33
C LYS A 142 10.26 4.63 -8.05
N PHE A 143 10.27 3.96 -6.91
CA PHE A 143 10.53 4.60 -5.62
C PHE A 143 11.92 5.22 -5.61
N LYS A 144 12.00 6.51 -5.35
CA LYS A 144 13.25 7.25 -5.23
C LYS A 144 13.67 7.38 -3.77
N ASP A 145 12.85 8.02 -2.96
CA ASP A 145 13.20 8.38 -1.59
C ASP A 145 11.94 8.65 -0.73
N ILE A 146 12.14 8.70 0.58
CA ILE A 146 11.15 9.18 1.54
C ILE A 146 11.35 10.68 1.72
N ALA A 147 10.42 11.48 1.19
CA ALA A 147 10.51 12.93 1.21
C ALA A 147 10.31 13.51 2.62
N TYR A 148 9.35 12.97 3.36
CA TYR A 148 9.08 13.37 4.74
C TYR A 148 8.32 12.29 5.51
N THR A 149 8.40 12.36 6.84
CA THR A 149 7.56 11.57 7.75
C THR A 149 6.96 12.51 8.79
N LYS A 150 5.64 12.50 8.93
CA LYS A 150 4.90 13.23 9.96
C LYS A 150 4.13 12.23 10.81
N ILE A 151 4.33 12.26 12.10
CA ILE A 151 3.63 11.43 13.07
C ILE A 151 2.55 12.30 13.72
N ASP A 152 1.31 11.80 13.75
CA ASP A 152 0.18 12.43 14.40
C ASP A 152 -0.55 11.36 15.24
N GLY A 153 -0.28 11.35 16.54
CA GLY A 153 -0.72 10.30 17.45
C GLY A 153 -0.20 8.92 17.04
N ASP A 154 -1.10 7.99 16.77
CA ASP A 154 -0.77 6.61 16.37
C ASP A 154 -0.64 6.44 14.85
N ILE A 155 -0.80 7.53 14.10
CA ILE A 155 -0.74 7.50 12.63
C ILE A 155 0.55 8.18 12.16
N ALA A 156 1.22 7.53 11.21
CA ALA A 156 2.35 8.14 10.51
C ALA A 156 1.98 8.40 9.05
N VAL A 157 2.13 9.64 8.61
CA VAL A 157 2.01 10.03 7.20
C VAL A 157 3.41 10.10 6.63
N VAL A 158 3.63 9.35 5.57
CA VAL A 158 4.93 9.28 4.89
C VAL A 158 4.77 9.78 3.47
N GLY A 159 5.49 10.84 3.12
CA GLY A 159 5.61 11.31 1.75
C GLY A 159 6.70 10.52 1.03
N ILE A 160 6.35 9.93 -0.10
CA ILE A 160 7.30 9.23 -0.97
C ILE A 160 7.54 10.04 -2.24
N THR A 161 8.80 10.08 -2.69
CA THR A 161 9.15 10.61 -4.00
C THR A 161 9.21 9.46 -4.98
N LEU A 162 8.44 9.57 -6.06
CA LEU A 162 8.48 8.64 -7.16
C LEU A 162 9.31 9.22 -8.31
N PHE A 163 9.96 8.37 -9.05
CA PHE A 163 10.77 8.70 -10.20
C PHE A 163 10.09 8.16 -11.46
N ASP A 164 9.86 9.04 -12.45
CA ASP A 164 9.28 8.67 -13.74
C ASP A 164 10.39 8.60 -14.78
N GLU A 165 10.63 7.42 -15.34
CA GLU A 165 11.69 7.19 -16.35
C GLU A 165 11.44 7.94 -17.66
N LYS A 166 10.20 8.27 -17.99
CA LYS A 166 9.86 8.93 -19.27
C LYS A 166 10.36 10.37 -19.39
N ILE A 167 10.68 11.02 -18.28
CA ILE A 167 11.10 12.43 -18.29
C ILE A 167 12.56 12.60 -18.69
N ILE A 168 13.40 11.58 -18.52
CA ILE A 168 14.87 11.68 -18.79
C ILE A 168 15.21 11.50 -20.27
N GLU A 169 14.39 10.78 -21.03
CA GLU A 169 14.70 10.54 -22.46
C GLU A 169 14.42 11.76 -23.35
N LYS A 170 13.91 12.86 -22.78
CA LYS A 170 13.59 14.12 -23.49
C LYS A 170 14.40 15.32 -23.05
N SER A 171 15.44 15.15 -22.23
CA SER A 171 16.42 16.17 -21.86
C SER A 171 17.77 15.80 -22.40
#